data_1c87a2986ba2c7a6d01a86ad26247f50
#
_entry.id   1c87a2986ba2c7a6d01a86ad26247f50
#
_cell.length_a   1.000
_cell.length_b   1.000
_cell.length_c   1.000
_cell.angle_alpha   90.00
_cell.angle_beta   90.00
_cell.angle_gamma   90.00
#
_symmetry.space_group_name_H-M   'P 1'
#
loop_
_entity.id
_entity.type
_entity.pdbx_description
1 polymer ?
#
loop_
_entity_poly.entity_id
_entity_poly.type
_entity_poly.pdbx_seq_one_letter_code
_entity_poly.pdbx_strand_id
1 'polypeptide(L)'
;MAIDINKILDEARALGCSDLHFTVGIPPIVRQGGNLRKLSSYPDMTEIEILKICEDMCTDKQRQSIKDHIDTDFTYVSSRGFRHRVNVYRQRGNTAIALRLLRNDIPTLTDLDLPPILAEFSMRPRGLVLVTGPTGSGKSTTLAAMIDHVNIHKSAHIITIEAVSYTHLRAHETRGNL
;
A
#
# COMPACT_ATOMS: atom_id res chain seq x y z
N MET A 1 -11.51 16.77 19.45
CA MET A 1 -10.61 15.64 19.78
C MET A 1 -9.56 15.59 18.68
N ALA A 2 -8.26 15.53 19.00
CA ALA A 2 -7.25 15.46 17.93
C ALA A 2 -7.39 14.14 17.20
N ILE A 3 -7.58 14.20 15.88
CA ILE A 3 -7.68 13.00 15.02
C ILE A 3 -6.27 12.47 14.82
N ASP A 4 -6.05 11.21 15.21
CA ASP A 4 -4.77 10.52 15.03
C ASP A 4 -4.88 9.61 13.80
N ILE A 5 -4.16 9.97 12.73
CA ILE A 5 -4.17 9.21 11.47
C ILE A 5 -3.72 7.75 11.66
N ASN A 6 -2.77 7.48 12.55
CA ASN A 6 -2.28 6.13 12.77
C ASN A 6 -3.36 5.22 13.36
N LYS A 7 -4.21 5.74 14.27
CA LYS A 7 -5.34 4.98 14.82
C LYS A 7 -6.38 4.64 13.76
N ILE A 8 -6.70 5.57 12.87
CA ILE A 8 -7.64 5.34 11.77
C ILE A 8 -7.09 4.30 10.79
N LEU A 9 -5.79 4.38 10.47
CA LEU A 9 -5.12 3.42 9.60
C LEU A 9 -5.10 2.01 10.21
N ASP A 10 -4.84 1.90 11.52
CA ASP A 10 -4.88 0.62 12.23
C ASP A 10 -6.29 0.01 12.23
N GLU A 11 -7.32 0.82 12.48
CA GLU A 11 -8.73 0.39 12.42
C GLU A 11 -9.11 -0.07 11.01
N ALA A 12 -8.81 0.74 9.99
CA ALA A 12 -9.08 0.40 8.60
C ALA A 12 -8.37 -0.91 8.18
N ARG A 13 -7.14 -1.12 8.66
CA ARG A 13 -6.38 -2.34 8.41
C ARG A 13 -6.97 -3.56 9.13
N ALA A 14 -7.37 -3.41 10.39
CA ALA A 14 -8.04 -4.47 11.16
C ALA A 14 -9.37 -4.91 10.52
N LEU A 15 -10.06 -3.97 9.85
CA LEU A 15 -11.28 -4.23 9.09
C LEU A 15 -11.01 -4.84 7.69
N GLY A 16 -9.76 -5.04 7.29
CA GLY A 16 -9.39 -5.56 5.98
C GLY A 16 -9.69 -4.60 4.83
N CYS A 17 -9.64 -3.29 5.08
CA CYS A 17 -9.89 -2.28 4.07
C CYS A 17 -8.70 -2.11 3.11
N SER A 18 -8.99 -1.79 1.84
CA SER A 18 -7.98 -1.51 0.83
C SER A 18 -7.63 -0.03 0.69
N ASP A 19 -8.61 0.84 0.89
CA ASP A 19 -8.46 2.28 0.73
C ASP A 19 -9.16 3.03 1.89
N LEU A 20 -8.67 4.24 2.18
CA LEU A 20 -9.22 5.18 3.16
C LEU A 20 -9.28 6.56 2.51
N HIS A 21 -10.40 7.26 2.68
CA HIS A 21 -10.65 8.57 2.09
C HIS A 21 -11.09 9.57 3.16
N PHE A 22 -10.54 10.78 3.08
CA PHE A 22 -10.98 11.93 3.88
C PHE A 22 -11.51 13.01 2.96
N THR A 23 -12.73 13.46 3.24
CA THR A 23 -13.41 14.54 2.52
C THR A 23 -14.18 15.38 3.54
N VAL A 24 -14.21 16.70 3.34
CA VAL A 24 -14.91 17.63 4.23
C VAL A 24 -16.41 17.33 4.26
N GLY A 25 -17.01 17.42 5.46
CA GLY A 25 -18.44 17.29 5.70
C GLY A 25 -18.98 15.87 5.81
N ILE A 26 -18.11 14.87 5.85
CA ILE A 26 -18.48 13.46 6.08
C ILE A 26 -17.41 12.74 6.91
N PRO A 27 -17.76 11.67 7.66
CA PRO A 27 -16.79 10.86 8.35
C PRO A 27 -15.78 10.23 7.39
N PRO A 28 -14.61 9.75 7.86
CA PRO A 28 -13.69 8.98 7.05
C PRO A 28 -14.40 7.81 6.35
N ILE A 29 -14.10 7.58 5.08
CA ILE A 29 -14.68 6.51 4.28
C ILE A 29 -13.60 5.48 4.00
N VAL A 30 -13.93 4.20 4.19
CA VAL A 30 -13.07 3.07 3.85
C VAL A 30 -13.66 2.25 2.72
N ARG A 31 -12.79 1.57 1.95
CA ARG A 31 -13.20 0.55 0.99
C ARG A 31 -12.94 -0.83 1.58
N GLN A 32 -14.00 -1.60 1.77
CA GLN A 32 -13.95 -2.96 2.29
C GLN A 32 -14.67 -3.92 1.32
N GLY A 33 -14.00 -4.94 0.81
CA GLY A 33 -14.59 -5.88 -0.14
C GLY A 33 -15.17 -5.22 -1.39
N GLY A 34 -14.54 -4.13 -1.88
CA GLY A 34 -15.00 -3.33 -3.02
C GLY A 34 -16.03 -2.24 -2.68
N ASN A 35 -16.72 -2.31 -1.54
CA ASN A 35 -17.77 -1.38 -1.14
C ASN A 35 -17.22 -0.23 -0.29
N LEU A 36 -17.78 0.96 -0.48
CA LEU A 36 -17.45 2.14 0.35
C LEU A 36 -18.34 2.15 1.61
N ARG A 37 -17.71 2.38 2.77
CA ARG A 37 -18.38 2.45 4.07
C ARG A 37 -17.83 3.64 4.87
N LYS A 38 -18.71 4.34 5.59
CA LYS A 38 -18.30 5.38 6.55
C LYS A 38 -17.81 4.74 7.85
N LEU A 39 -16.74 5.27 8.41
CA LEU A 39 -16.33 4.96 9.79
C LEU A 39 -17.14 5.83 10.74
N SER A 40 -18.31 5.34 11.14
CA SER A 40 -19.26 6.10 11.99
C SER A 40 -18.76 6.32 13.43
N SER A 41 -17.64 5.74 13.79
CA SER A 41 -16.91 6.02 15.05
C SER A 41 -16.25 7.40 15.06
N TYR A 42 -16.13 8.06 13.90
CA TYR A 42 -15.53 9.39 13.74
C TYR A 42 -16.60 10.41 13.32
N PRO A 43 -16.43 11.69 13.74
CA PRO A 43 -17.31 12.78 13.30
C PRO A 43 -17.09 13.13 11.83
N ASP A 44 -17.96 13.99 11.31
CA ASP A 44 -17.76 14.61 10.00
C ASP A 44 -16.47 15.44 10.02
N MET A 45 -15.63 15.23 8.98
CA MET A 45 -14.32 15.87 8.89
C MET A 45 -14.44 17.34 8.51
N THR A 46 -13.68 18.18 9.17
CA THR A 46 -13.47 19.58 8.80
C THR A 46 -12.22 19.76 7.95
N GLU A 47 -12.14 20.85 7.19
CA GLU A 47 -10.92 21.21 6.42
C GLU A 47 -9.68 21.30 7.33
N ILE A 48 -9.84 21.86 8.55
CA ILE A 48 -8.75 22.00 9.52
C ILE A 48 -8.21 20.63 9.95
N GLU A 49 -9.07 19.65 10.19
CA GLU A 49 -8.66 18.31 10.58
C GLU A 49 -7.95 17.58 9.44
N ILE A 50 -8.44 17.74 8.20
CA ILE A 50 -7.81 17.14 7.01
C ILE A 50 -6.42 17.76 6.80
N LEU A 51 -6.28 19.08 6.90
CA LEU A 51 -4.98 19.75 6.79
C LEU A 51 -4.02 19.30 7.88
N LYS A 52 -4.50 19.09 9.11
CA LYS A 52 -3.67 18.56 10.20
C LYS A 52 -3.19 17.14 9.92
N ILE A 53 -4.05 16.28 9.37
CA ILE A 53 -3.65 14.93 8.91
C ILE A 53 -2.56 15.05 7.84
N CYS A 54 -2.68 15.99 6.89
CA CYS A 54 -1.62 16.24 5.91
C CYS A 54 -0.31 16.68 6.58
N GLU A 55 -0.37 17.57 7.58
CA GLU A 55 0.81 18.02 8.31
C GLU A 55 1.53 16.87 9.02
N ASP A 56 0.78 15.93 9.59
CA ASP A 56 1.33 14.76 10.29
C ASP A 56 1.99 13.74 9.34
N MET A 57 1.56 13.69 8.09
CA MET A 57 2.07 12.72 7.10
C MET A 57 3.14 13.27 6.15
N CYS A 58 3.19 14.59 5.97
CA CYS A 58 3.96 15.21 4.89
C CYS A 58 5.31 15.76 5.34
N THR A 59 6.29 15.70 4.46
CA THR A 59 7.54 16.47 4.54
C THR A 59 7.27 17.95 4.23
N ASP A 60 8.21 18.83 4.58
CA ASP A 60 8.04 20.29 4.34
C ASP A 60 7.82 20.62 2.86
N LYS A 61 8.51 19.91 1.96
CA LYS A 61 8.33 20.08 0.50
C LYS A 61 6.91 19.71 0.07
N GLN A 62 6.38 18.60 0.58
CA GLN A 62 5.01 18.15 0.26
C GLN A 62 3.96 19.10 0.85
N ARG A 63 4.18 19.61 2.07
CA ARG A 63 3.31 20.63 2.68
C ARG A 63 3.24 21.91 1.83
N GLN A 64 4.38 22.34 1.27
CA GLN A 64 4.39 23.50 0.38
C GLN A 64 3.59 23.24 -0.90
N SER A 65 3.77 22.08 -1.55
CA SER A 65 2.99 21.70 -2.74
C SER A 65 1.47 21.70 -2.46
N ILE A 66 1.05 21.16 -1.30
CA ILE A 66 -0.36 21.15 -0.90
C ILE A 66 -0.90 22.58 -0.69
N LYS A 67 -0.10 23.47 -0.07
CA LYS A 67 -0.44 24.91 0.08
C LYS A 67 -0.59 25.62 -1.28
N ASP A 68 0.23 25.24 -2.22
CA ASP A 68 0.20 25.77 -3.59
C ASP A 68 -0.90 25.11 -4.45
N HIS A 69 -1.77 24.32 -3.83
CA HIS A 69 -2.88 23.60 -4.47
C HIS A 69 -2.46 22.60 -5.55
N ILE A 70 -1.26 22.04 -5.45
CA ILE A 70 -0.75 21.04 -6.36
C ILE A 70 -1.09 19.64 -5.81
N ASP A 71 -1.70 18.81 -6.66
CA ASP A 71 -1.97 17.41 -6.33
C ASP A 71 -0.66 16.70 -5.98
N THR A 72 -0.63 16.06 -4.81
CA THR A 72 0.61 15.54 -4.25
C THR A 72 0.48 14.05 -3.95
N ASP A 73 1.27 13.24 -4.64
CA ASP A 73 1.39 11.79 -4.44
C ASP A 73 2.67 11.45 -3.66
N PHE A 74 2.55 10.63 -2.60
CA PHE A 74 3.71 10.17 -1.82
C PHE A 74 3.44 8.86 -1.10
N THR A 75 4.47 8.31 -0.49
CA THR A 75 4.35 7.15 0.40
C THR A 75 4.48 7.60 1.84
N TYR A 76 3.49 7.25 2.66
CA TYR A 76 3.51 7.42 4.12
C TYR A 76 3.80 6.09 4.80
N VAL A 77 4.65 6.10 5.83
CA VAL A 77 4.91 4.95 6.68
C VAL A 77 4.31 5.22 8.05
N SER A 78 3.32 4.41 8.44
CA SER A 78 2.66 4.56 9.74
C SER A 78 3.60 4.21 10.90
N SER A 79 3.22 4.55 12.12
CA SER A 79 3.98 4.25 13.35
C SER A 79 4.31 2.77 13.54
N ARG A 80 3.50 1.87 12.97
CA ARG A 80 3.73 0.42 12.97
C ARG A 80 4.56 -0.08 11.78
N GLY A 81 5.12 0.81 10.96
CA GLY A 81 5.93 0.46 9.80
C GLY A 81 5.14 0.04 8.56
N PHE A 82 3.81 0.18 8.56
CA PHE A 82 3.01 -0.10 7.38
C PHE A 82 3.09 1.03 6.36
N ARG A 83 3.20 0.66 5.09
CA ARG A 83 3.29 1.61 3.98
C ARG A 83 1.92 1.89 3.39
N HIS A 84 1.70 3.15 3.03
CA HIS A 84 0.47 3.64 2.43
C HIS A 84 0.84 4.56 1.26
N ARG A 85 0.19 4.38 0.11
CA ARG A 85 0.25 5.37 -0.95
C ARG A 85 -0.78 6.44 -0.64
N VAL A 86 -0.36 7.68 -0.62
CA VAL A 86 -1.20 8.84 -0.28
C VAL A 86 -1.27 9.75 -1.49
N ASN A 87 -2.47 10.16 -1.86
CA ASN A 87 -2.73 11.23 -2.79
C ASN A 87 -3.54 12.31 -2.07
N VAL A 88 -3.01 13.52 -2.04
CA VAL A 88 -3.67 14.73 -1.53
C VAL A 88 -4.05 15.59 -2.72
N TYR A 89 -5.32 15.93 -2.83
CA TYR A 89 -5.87 16.65 -3.98
C TYR A 89 -6.97 17.63 -3.56
N ARG A 90 -7.43 18.47 -4.50
CA ARG A 90 -8.55 19.38 -4.25
C ARG A 90 -9.86 18.80 -4.76
N GLN A 91 -10.88 18.84 -3.93
CA GLN A 91 -12.23 18.42 -4.26
C GLN A 91 -13.24 19.50 -3.83
N ARG A 92 -13.98 20.07 -4.77
CA ARG A 92 -14.97 21.14 -4.53
C ARG A 92 -14.42 22.31 -3.71
N GLY A 93 -13.17 22.69 -3.96
CA GLY A 93 -12.51 23.80 -3.28
C GLY A 93 -11.86 23.44 -1.93
N ASN A 94 -12.06 22.24 -1.40
CA ASN A 94 -11.47 21.75 -0.14
C ASN A 94 -10.38 20.71 -0.41
N THR A 95 -9.51 20.49 0.57
CA THR A 95 -8.51 19.41 0.55
C THR A 95 -9.18 18.06 0.77
N ALA A 96 -8.78 17.09 0.00
CA ALA A 96 -9.19 15.70 0.17
C ALA A 96 -7.96 14.78 0.14
N ILE A 97 -8.06 13.63 0.84
CA ILE A 97 -6.97 12.65 0.90
C ILE A 97 -7.52 11.29 0.50
N ALA A 98 -6.80 10.62 -0.40
CA ALA A 98 -7.00 9.20 -0.69
C ALA A 98 -5.76 8.42 -0.29
N LEU A 99 -5.94 7.43 0.58
CA LEU A 99 -4.86 6.52 0.99
C LEU A 99 -5.16 5.11 0.51
N ARG A 100 -4.17 4.46 -0.08
CA ARG A 100 -4.20 3.03 -0.35
C ARG A 100 -3.37 2.29 0.69
N LEU A 101 -4.00 1.36 1.39
CA LEU A 101 -3.35 0.52 2.40
C LEU A 101 -2.60 -0.60 1.68
N LEU A 102 -1.27 -0.46 1.56
CA LEU A 102 -0.44 -1.48 0.94
C LEU A 102 -0.30 -2.68 1.90
N ARG A 103 -0.36 -3.88 1.37
CA ARG A 103 -0.01 -5.08 2.15
C ARG A 103 1.49 -5.08 2.37
N ASN A 104 1.92 -5.37 3.59
CA ASN A 104 3.34 -5.53 3.92
C ASN A 104 3.80 -6.97 3.71
N ASP A 105 2.86 -7.89 3.77
CA ASP A 105 3.15 -9.31 3.68
C ASP A 105 2.92 -9.77 2.24
N ILE A 106 3.91 -10.46 1.70
CA ILE A 106 3.78 -11.16 0.43
C ILE A 106 3.12 -12.50 0.77
N PRO A 107 1.92 -12.80 0.22
CA PRO A 107 1.30 -14.10 0.44
C PRO A 107 2.19 -15.19 -0.16
N THR A 108 2.29 -16.31 0.52
CA THR A 108 3.02 -17.48 0.00
C THR A 108 2.27 -18.11 -1.18
N LEU A 109 2.96 -18.97 -1.95
CA LEU A 109 2.31 -19.75 -3.01
C LEU A 109 1.17 -20.61 -2.48
N THR A 110 1.28 -21.10 -1.26
CA THR A 110 0.24 -21.88 -0.56
C THR A 110 -0.94 -21.02 -0.14
N ASP A 111 -0.70 -19.82 0.39
CA ASP A 111 -1.77 -18.87 0.77
C ASP A 111 -2.63 -18.43 -0.44
N LEU A 112 -2.03 -18.46 -1.62
CA LEU A 112 -2.69 -18.13 -2.89
C LEU A 112 -3.35 -19.35 -3.56
N ASP A 113 -3.30 -20.52 -2.93
CA ASP A 113 -3.80 -21.78 -3.50
C ASP A 113 -3.27 -22.06 -4.91
N LEU A 114 -1.99 -21.74 -5.14
CA LEU A 114 -1.34 -21.90 -6.43
C LEU A 114 -0.75 -23.30 -6.58
N PRO A 115 -0.70 -23.84 -7.82
CA PRO A 115 -0.15 -25.17 -8.09
C PRO A 115 1.30 -25.29 -7.58
N PRO A 116 1.66 -26.40 -6.90
CA PRO A 116 3.01 -26.62 -6.33
C PRO A 116 4.15 -26.54 -7.36
N ILE A 117 3.86 -26.79 -8.63
CA ILE A 117 4.83 -26.70 -9.72
C ILE A 117 5.47 -25.30 -9.84
N LEU A 118 4.79 -24.22 -9.36
CA LEU A 118 5.34 -22.88 -9.39
C LEU A 118 6.52 -22.71 -8.43
N ALA A 119 6.52 -23.42 -7.31
CA ALA A 119 7.67 -23.49 -6.40
C ALA A 119 8.88 -24.12 -7.11
N GLU A 120 8.66 -25.23 -7.84
CA GLU A 120 9.70 -25.86 -8.64
C GLU A 120 10.24 -24.92 -9.73
N PHE A 121 9.36 -24.26 -10.49
CA PHE A 121 9.78 -23.33 -11.56
C PHE A 121 10.60 -22.17 -11.00
N SER A 122 10.23 -21.63 -9.86
CA SER A 122 10.96 -20.53 -9.23
C SER A 122 12.38 -20.91 -8.81
N MET A 123 12.63 -22.18 -8.48
CA MET A 123 13.93 -22.68 -8.03
C MET A 123 14.86 -23.13 -9.15
N ARG A 124 14.42 -23.15 -10.40
CA ARG A 124 15.26 -23.57 -11.53
C ARG A 124 16.40 -22.58 -11.79
N PRO A 125 17.61 -23.05 -12.09
CA PRO A 125 18.79 -22.19 -12.26
C PRO A 125 18.76 -21.35 -13.55
N ARG A 126 17.92 -21.71 -14.51
CA ARG A 126 17.79 -21.04 -15.81
C ARG A 126 16.46 -21.36 -16.48
N GLY A 127 16.01 -20.47 -17.33
CA GLY A 127 14.76 -20.58 -18.06
C GLY A 127 14.01 -19.25 -18.11
N LEU A 128 12.84 -19.28 -18.71
CA LEU A 128 11.90 -18.15 -18.77
C LEU A 128 10.55 -18.64 -18.27
N VAL A 129 9.95 -17.89 -17.34
CA VAL A 129 8.58 -18.09 -16.88
C VAL A 129 7.75 -16.87 -17.29
N LEU A 130 6.67 -17.08 -18.01
CA LEU A 130 5.74 -16.04 -18.43
C LEU A 130 4.45 -16.15 -17.63
N VAL A 131 4.08 -15.10 -16.90
CA VAL A 131 2.81 -14.99 -16.19
C VAL A 131 1.94 -14.00 -16.93
N THR A 132 0.87 -14.47 -17.58
CA THR A 132 0.00 -13.67 -18.43
C THR A 132 -1.44 -13.65 -17.91
N GLY A 133 -2.21 -12.65 -18.31
CA GLY A 133 -3.62 -12.52 -17.93
C GLY A 133 -4.08 -11.06 -17.92
N PRO A 134 -5.38 -10.80 -17.75
CA PRO A 134 -5.93 -9.43 -17.68
C PRO A 134 -5.48 -8.68 -16.43
N THR A 135 -5.74 -7.38 -16.39
CA THR A 135 -5.49 -6.55 -15.19
C THR A 135 -6.32 -7.09 -14.02
N GLY A 136 -5.69 -7.17 -12.83
CA GLY A 136 -6.36 -7.67 -11.62
C GLY A 136 -6.39 -9.19 -11.48
N SER A 137 -5.86 -9.98 -12.43
CA SER A 137 -5.84 -11.45 -12.38
C SER A 137 -4.80 -12.06 -11.42
N GLY A 138 -4.07 -11.25 -10.66
CA GLY A 138 -3.10 -11.74 -9.68
C GLY A 138 -1.67 -11.94 -10.22
N LYS A 139 -1.35 -11.55 -11.46
CA LYS A 139 -0.01 -11.74 -12.06
C LYS A 139 1.15 -11.27 -11.17
N SER A 140 1.09 -10.02 -10.74
CA SER A 140 2.13 -9.42 -9.89
C SER A 140 2.20 -10.08 -8.51
N THR A 141 1.06 -10.49 -7.96
CA THR A 141 0.98 -11.21 -6.68
C THR A 141 1.61 -12.59 -6.80
N THR A 142 1.34 -13.31 -7.89
CA THR A 142 1.96 -14.63 -8.19
C THR A 142 3.47 -14.50 -8.35
N LEU A 143 3.93 -13.52 -9.14
CA LEU A 143 5.37 -13.26 -9.30
C LEU A 143 6.05 -12.89 -7.98
N ALA A 144 5.41 -12.04 -7.16
CA ALA A 144 5.91 -11.69 -5.84
C ALA A 144 6.04 -12.93 -4.93
N ALA A 145 5.04 -13.81 -4.91
CA ALA A 145 5.08 -15.05 -4.14
C ALA A 145 6.18 -16.01 -4.63
N MET A 146 6.40 -16.11 -5.95
CA MET A 146 7.49 -16.92 -6.51
C MET A 146 8.87 -16.34 -6.13
N ILE A 147 9.04 -15.03 -6.21
CA ILE A 147 10.28 -14.34 -5.83
C ILE A 147 10.55 -14.52 -4.34
N ASP A 148 9.53 -14.36 -3.50
CA ASP A 148 9.65 -14.54 -2.06
C ASP A 148 10.02 -16.00 -1.72
N HIS A 149 9.44 -16.97 -2.43
CA HIS A 149 9.82 -18.39 -2.30
C HIS A 149 11.32 -18.59 -2.60
N VAL A 150 11.86 -17.99 -3.67
CA VAL A 150 13.30 -18.03 -3.95
C VAL A 150 14.11 -17.38 -2.82
N ASN A 151 13.66 -16.23 -2.35
CA ASN A 151 14.33 -15.45 -1.31
C ASN A 151 14.47 -16.21 0.03
N ILE A 152 13.46 -17.02 0.36
CA ILE A 152 13.44 -17.86 1.58
C ILE A 152 14.36 -19.09 1.43
N HIS A 153 14.37 -19.71 0.24
CA HIS A 153 14.98 -21.03 0.05
C HIS A 153 16.35 -21.00 -0.65
N LYS A 154 16.80 -19.85 -1.13
CA LYS A 154 18.04 -19.75 -1.91
C LYS A 154 18.79 -18.46 -1.62
N SER A 155 20.08 -18.55 -1.31
CA SER A 155 20.99 -17.39 -1.34
C SER A 155 21.25 -16.98 -2.78
N ALA A 156 20.55 -15.96 -3.27
CA ALA A 156 20.66 -15.48 -4.64
C ALA A 156 20.50 -13.94 -4.69
N HIS A 157 21.18 -13.32 -5.63
CA HIS A 157 20.93 -11.91 -5.94
C HIS A 157 19.73 -11.81 -6.89
N ILE A 158 18.65 -11.19 -6.42
CA ILE A 158 17.40 -11.07 -7.18
C ILE A 158 17.25 -9.61 -7.62
N ILE A 159 17.04 -9.40 -8.92
CA ILE A 159 16.80 -8.06 -9.50
C ILE A 159 15.39 -8.06 -10.08
N THR A 160 14.56 -7.11 -9.66
CA THR A 160 13.23 -6.87 -10.23
C THR A 160 13.23 -5.57 -11.01
N ILE A 161 12.57 -5.57 -12.18
CA ILE A 161 12.36 -4.38 -13.01
C ILE A 161 10.87 -4.28 -13.26
N GLU A 162 10.22 -3.26 -12.72
CA GLU A 162 8.79 -3.04 -12.85
C GLU A 162 8.49 -1.70 -13.51
N ALA A 163 7.53 -1.67 -14.45
CA ALA A 163 7.09 -0.46 -15.12
C ALA A 163 6.21 0.45 -14.23
N VAL A 164 5.65 -0.11 -13.15
CA VAL A 164 4.81 0.59 -12.17
C VAL A 164 5.35 0.32 -10.78
N SER A 165 5.56 1.39 -10.02
CA SER A 165 6.12 1.35 -8.67
C SER A 165 5.25 0.56 -7.67
N TYR A 166 5.32 -0.76 -7.70
CA TYR A 166 4.94 -1.59 -6.57
C TYR A 166 6.10 -1.59 -5.58
N THR A 167 6.19 -0.53 -4.78
CA THR A 167 7.29 -0.27 -3.84
C THR A 167 7.30 -1.18 -2.61
N HIS A 168 6.61 -2.30 -2.63
CA HIS A 168 6.48 -3.19 -1.48
C HIS A 168 7.24 -4.51 -1.60
N LEU A 169 7.92 -4.76 -2.72
CA LEU A 169 8.89 -5.85 -2.79
C LEU A 169 10.16 -5.41 -2.07
N ARG A 170 10.31 -5.76 -0.81
CA ARG A 170 11.62 -5.68 -0.15
C ARG A 170 12.50 -6.77 -0.75
N ALA A 171 13.58 -6.37 -1.43
CA ALA A 171 14.76 -7.21 -1.45
C ALA A 171 15.18 -7.38 0.02
N HIS A 172 15.01 -8.55 0.61
CA HIS A 172 15.68 -8.89 1.84
C HIS A 172 17.18 -8.87 1.49
N GLU A 173 17.89 -7.90 2.04
CA GLU A 173 19.34 -8.01 2.08
C GLU A 173 19.63 -9.30 2.84
N THR A 174 20.08 -10.32 2.11
CA THR A 174 20.64 -11.51 2.72
C THR A 174 21.85 -11.01 3.51
N ARG A 175 21.73 -10.99 4.85
CA ARG A 175 22.90 -10.90 5.73
C ARG A 175 23.79 -12.09 5.40
N GLY A 176 24.74 -11.88 4.50
CA GLY A 176 25.85 -12.79 4.33
C GLY A 176 26.67 -12.74 5.62
N ASN A 177 26.64 -13.83 6.37
CA ASN A 177 27.68 -14.09 7.35
C ASN A 177 28.98 -14.31 6.57
N LEU A 178 29.91 -13.37 6.68
CA LEU A 178 31.33 -13.61 6.52
C LEU A 178 31.86 -14.23 7.80
#